data_2fce65cac2d96d9a45c4a6dd21b4e8be
#
_entry.id   2fce65cac2d96d9a45c4a6dd21b4e8be
#
_cell.length_a   1.000
_cell.length_b   1.000
_cell.length_c   1.000
_cell.angle_alpha   90.00
_cell.angle_beta   90.00
_cell.angle_gamma   90.00
#
_symmetry.space_group_name_H-M   'P 1'
#
loop_
_entity.id
_entity.type
_entity.pdbx_description
1 polymer ?
#
loop_
_entity_poly.entity_id
_entity_poly.type
_entity_poly.pdbx_seq_one_letter_code
_entity_poly.pdbx_strand_id
1 'polypeptide(L)'
;ELKNKIQSGYNLREIVEHIDGLPFRTSVDKHELSHLYETKIKNMGNAGRNGGQYYTPRPLIRAMINIIDPQMGEKIYDGAAGSCGFLCESYEYMYERMEKTTDNLKTLQSDTFFGKEKKNLAYVIGIMNMILHGIEAPNIIHTNTLGESISDIQEKDRYHIILANPPFGGKERKEVQQNFDIKTGETASLFLQHFIKSLKTGGRCAVVIKNTFLSNADNASVSLRQHLLESCNLHTILDMPAGTFTGAGVKTVVLFFQKGAPTKKIWYYQLDPGRKMGKTNPLNDKDMEEFLAFAKKKKDS
;
A
#
# COMPACT_ATOMS: atom_id res chain seq x y z
N GLU A 1 13.42 19.03 -3.19
CA GLU A 1 14.61 19.00 -4.06
C GLU A 1 15.57 17.89 -3.64
N LEU A 2 15.92 17.00 -4.57
CA LEU A 2 16.91 15.96 -4.35
C LEU A 2 18.31 16.60 -4.35
N LYS A 3 19.03 16.52 -3.24
CA LYS A 3 20.40 17.01 -3.18
C LYS A 3 21.37 15.89 -3.55
N ASN A 4 22.25 16.16 -4.53
CA ASN A 4 23.36 15.28 -4.83
C ASN A 4 24.29 15.18 -3.61
N LYS A 5 24.52 13.95 -3.13
CA LYS A 5 25.43 13.65 -2.02
C LYS A 5 26.79 13.14 -2.49
N ILE A 6 26.96 12.92 -3.79
CA ILE A 6 28.21 12.47 -4.38
C ILE A 6 29.11 13.66 -4.59
N GLN A 7 30.14 13.81 -3.77
CA GLN A 7 31.04 14.97 -3.80
C GLN A 7 32.12 14.85 -4.88
N SER A 8 32.46 13.63 -5.30
CA SER A 8 33.48 13.39 -6.34
C SER A 8 32.83 13.33 -7.72
N GLY A 9 33.28 14.20 -8.62
CA GLY A 9 32.85 14.16 -10.03
C GLY A 9 33.26 12.87 -10.74
N TYR A 10 34.38 12.26 -10.36
CA TYR A 10 34.81 10.96 -10.90
C TYR A 10 33.86 9.85 -10.49
N ASN A 11 33.49 9.77 -9.21
CA ASN A 11 32.55 8.78 -8.73
C ASN A 11 31.15 8.96 -9.35
N LEU A 12 30.73 10.21 -9.54
CA LEU A 12 29.46 10.50 -10.22
C LEU A 12 29.48 10.01 -11.66
N ARG A 13 30.56 10.29 -12.39
CA ARG A 13 30.74 9.83 -13.77
C ARG A 13 30.72 8.30 -13.86
N GLU A 14 31.47 7.62 -13.01
CA GLU A 14 31.52 6.15 -12.97
C GLU A 14 30.13 5.54 -12.72
N ILE A 15 29.36 6.12 -11.78
CA ILE A 15 27.99 5.70 -11.52
C ILE A 15 27.08 5.90 -12.74
N VAL A 16 27.17 7.06 -13.39
CA VAL A 16 26.39 7.37 -14.60
C VAL A 16 26.74 6.41 -15.73
N GLU A 17 28.03 6.13 -15.97
CA GLU A 17 28.49 5.18 -16.97
C GLU A 17 27.99 3.74 -16.68
N HIS A 18 27.96 3.33 -15.40
CA HIS A 18 27.38 2.04 -15.00
C HIS A 18 25.88 1.99 -15.27
N ILE A 19 25.15 3.05 -14.95
CA ILE A 19 23.68 3.13 -15.19
C ILE A 19 23.39 3.13 -16.70
N ASP A 20 24.16 3.86 -17.48
CA ASP A 20 24.00 3.93 -18.95
C ASP A 20 24.24 2.58 -19.62
N GLY A 21 25.10 1.73 -19.04
CA GLY A 21 25.37 0.37 -19.48
C GLY A 21 24.27 -0.65 -19.09
N LEU A 22 23.29 -0.30 -18.24
CA LEU A 22 22.22 -1.23 -17.85
C LEU A 22 21.20 -1.42 -18.99
N PRO A 23 20.69 -2.65 -19.18
CA PRO A 23 19.70 -2.93 -20.22
C PRO A 23 18.30 -2.46 -19.77
N PHE A 24 17.92 -1.23 -20.11
CA PHE A 24 16.57 -0.67 -19.87
C PHE A 24 15.69 -0.62 -21.13
N ARG A 25 16.16 -1.21 -22.24
CA ARG A 25 15.57 -0.96 -23.55
C ARG A 25 14.32 -1.78 -23.83
N THR A 26 14.24 -2.99 -23.32
CA THR A 26 13.09 -3.86 -23.56
C THR A 26 12.26 -4.06 -22.29
N SER A 27 11.01 -4.49 -22.45
CA SER A 27 10.15 -4.86 -21.31
C SER A 27 10.70 -6.06 -20.52
N VAL A 28 11.40 -6.98 -21.20
CA VAL A 28 12.06 -8.13 -20.57
C VAL A 28 13.20 -7.66 -19.67
N ASP A 29 14.07 -6.78 -20.19
CA ASP A 29 15.19 -6.22 -19.42
C ASP A 29 14.70 -5.47 -18.17
N LYS A 30 13.66 -4.65 -18.33
CA LYS A 30 13.04 -3.93 -17.21
C LYS A 30 12.48 -4.88 -16.16
N HIS A 31 11.85 -5.96 -16.58
CA HIS A 31 11.29 -6.98 -15.69
C HIS A 31 12.37 -7.70 -14.88
N GLU A 32 13.46 -8.12 -15.52
CA GLU A 32 14.61 -8.74 -14.82
C GLU A 32 15.24 -7.79 -13.80
N LEU A 33 15.42 -6.52 -14.18
CA LEU A 33 15.91 -5.48 -13.27
C LEU A 33 14.95 -5.20 -12.12
N SER A 34 13.63 -5.30 -12.35
CA SER A 34 12.64 -5.10 -11.29
C SER A 34 12.79 -6.13 -10.17
N HIS A 35 13.04 -7.40 -10.49
CA HIS A 35 13.27 -8.45 -9.49
C HIS A 35 14.54 -8.20 -8.66
N LEU A 36 15.62 -7.77 -9.30
CA LEU A 36 16.87 -7.40 -8.61
C LEU A 36 16.65 -6.19 -7.70
N TYR A 37 15.93 -5.19 -8.20
CA TYR A 37 15.61 -3.97 -7.47
C TYR A 37 14.72 -4.26 -6.25
N GLU A 38 13.68 -5.06 -6.42
CA GLU A 38 12.80 -5.52 -5.33
C GLU A 38 13.58 -6.28 -4.24
N THR A 39 14.52 -7.14 -4.63
CA THR A 39 15.39 -7.84 -3.69
C THR A 39 16.23 -6.84 -2.87
N LYS A 40 16.74 -5.79 -3.50
CA LYS A 40 17.46 -4.70 -2.81
C LYS A 40 16.56 -3.92 -1.87
N ILE A 41 15.36 -3.55 -2.30
CA ILE A 41 14.36 -2.85 -1.46
C ILE A 41 14.03 -3.70 -0.23
N LYS A 42 13.76 -4.99 -0.41
CA LYS A 42 13.49 -5.95 0.67
C LYS A 42 14.63 -6.00 1.69
N ASN A 43 15.88 -6.04 1.20
CA ASN A 43 17.06 -6.07 2.07
C ASN A 43 17.29 -4.74 2.78
N MET A 44 17.04 -3.61 2.13
CA MET A 44 17.06 -2.28 2.77
C MET A 44 15.97 -2.17 3.83
N GLY A 45 14.79 -2.71 3.54
CA GLY A 45 13.67 -2.82 4.47
C GLY A 45 14.02 -3.58 5.75
N ASN A 46 14.91 -4.54 5.67
CA ASN A 46 15.36 -5.38 6.78
C ASN A 46 16.58 -4.84 7.54
N ALA A 47 17.19 -3.73 7.08
CA ALA A 47 18.51 -3.27 7.56
C ALA A 47 18.48 -2.30 8.75
N GLY A 48 17.35 -2.03 9.40
CA GLY A 48 17.31 -1.12 10.55
C GLY A 48 15.92 -0.88 11.15
N ARG A 49 15.85 -0.10 12.25
CA ARG A 49 14.60 0.23 12.95
C ARG A 49 13.50 0.84 12.06
N ASN A 50 13.84 1.40 10.93
CA ASN A 50 12.92 2.04 9.98
C ASN A 50 12.72 1.23 8.68
N GLY A 51 13.40 0.12 8.52
CA GLY A 51 13.44 -0.64 7.27
C GLY A 51 12.11 -1.29 6.90
N GLY A 52 11.36 -1.79 7.88
CA GLY A 52 10.03 -2.38 7.67
C GLY A 52 8.94 -1.40 7.26
N GLN A 53 9.24 -0.09 7.27
CA GLN A 53 8.27 0.95 6.89
C GLN A 53 8.11 1.13 5.37
N TYR A 54 9.03 0.59 4.55
CA TYR A 54 9.03 0.80 3.10
C TYR A 54 8.70 -0.44 2.29
N TYR A 55 8.58 -1.58 2.95
CA TYR A 55 8.38 -2.84 2.27
C TYR A 55 7.23 -3.63 2.89
N THR A 56 6.23 -3.92 2.07
CA THR A 56 5.15 -4.85 2.40
C THR A 56 5.42 -6.19 1.73
N PRO A 57 5.31 -7.33 2.42
CA PRO A 57 5.52 -8.65 1.81
C PRO A 57 4.64 -8.85 0.58
N ARG A 58 5.23 -9.22 -0.55
CA ARG A 58 4.52 -9.36 -1.82
C ARG A 58 3.38 -10.39 -1.78
N PRO A 59 3.50 -11.54 -1.11
CA PRO A 59 2.37 -12.46 -0.95
C PRO A 59 1.15 -11.83 -0.29
N LEU A 60 1.35 -10.95 0.70
CA LEU A 60 0.26 -10.20 1.32
C LEU A 60 -0.37 -9.21 0.34
N ILE A 61 0.45 -8.44 -0.40
CA ILE A 61 -0.04 -7.49 -1.41
C ILE A 61 -0.90 -8.23 -2.45
N ARG A 62 -0.39 -9.34 -3.01
CA ARG A 62 -1.12 -10.13 -3.99
C ARG A 62 -2.45 -10.67 -3.44
N ALA A 63 -2.45 -11.14 -2.20
CA ALA A 63 -3.69 -11.57 -1.56
C ALA A 63 -4.69 -10.42 -1.37
N MET A 64 -4.23 -9.23 -0.94
CA MET A 64 -5.09 -8.05 -0.83
C MET A 64 -5.68 -7.65 -2.18
N ILE A 65 -4.87 -7.64 -3.25
CA ILE A 65 -5.32 -7.33 -4.61
C ILE A 65 -6.35 -8.36 -5.11
N ASN A 66 -6.13 -9.65 -4.87
CA ASN A 66 -7.08 -10.70 -5.26
C ASN A 66 -8.46 -10.55 -4.58
N ILE A 67 -8.50 -10.10 -3.31
CA ILE A 67 -9.77 -9.84 -2.61
C ILE A 67 -10.46 -8.59 -3.15
N ILE A 68 -9.70 -7.53 -3.38
CA ILE A 68 -10.20 -6.23 -3.88
C ILE A 68 -10.62 -6.34 -5.35
N ASP A 69 -9.90 -7.13 -6.15
CA ASP A 69 -10.21 -7.43 -7.55
C ASP A 69 -10.36 -6.15 -8.41
N PRO A 70 -9.27 -5.39 -8.64
CA PRO A 70 -9.31 -4.16 -9.42
C PRO A 70 -9.71 -4.42 -10.87
N GLN A 71 -10.61 -3.58 -11.41
CA GLN A 71 -11.11 -3.64 -12.76
C GLN A 71 -10.60 -2.48 -13.62
N MET A 72 -10.54 -2.66 -14.95
CA MET A 72 -10.16 -1.60 -15.88
C MET A 72 -11.06 -0.37 -15.72
N GLY A 73 -10.46 0.81 -15.73
CA GLY A 73 -11.14 2.09 -15.52
C GLY A 73 -11.27 2.51 -14.05
N GLU A 74 -10.91 1.65 -13.11
CA GLU A 74 -10.87 2.02 -11.69
C GLU A 74 -9.55 2.71 -11.34
N LYS A 75 -9.62 3.75 -10.49
CA LYS A 75 -8.46 4.47 -9.96
C LYS A 75 -8.04 3.83 -8.64
N ILE A 76 -6.77 3.46 -8.55
CA ILE A 76 -6.14 2.83 -7.37
C ILE A 76 -5.22 3.85 -6.70
N TYR A 77 -5.34 3.97 -5.38
CA TYR A 77 -4.59 4.94 -4.59
C TYR A 77 -3.87 4.30 -3.41
N ASP A 78 -2.61 4.67 -3.24
CA ASP A 78 -1.80 4.40 -2.05
C ASP A 78 -1.29 5.72 -1.45
N GLY A 79 -1.89 6.12 -0.32
CA GLY A 79 -1.53 7.37 0.37
C GLY A 79 -0.25 7.28 1.21
N ALA A 80 0.36 6.10 1.33
CA ALA A 80 1.61 5.84 2.04
C ALA A 80 2.50 4.95 1.18
N ALA A 81 2.74 5.39 -0.07
CA ALA A 81 3.17 4.56 -1.18
C ALA A 81 4.51 3.82 -0.96
N GLY A 82 5.40 4.35 -0.13
CA GLY A 82 6.67 3.69 0.17
C GLY A 82 7.44 3.35 -1.10
N SER A 83 7.71 2.06 -1.31
CA SER A 83 8.30 1.53 -2.54
C SER A 83 7.31 1.33 -3.70
N CYS A 84 6.09 1.81 -3.59
CA CYS A 84 4.98 1.63 -4.55
C CYS A 84 4.60 0.18 -4.83
N GLY A 85 4.86 -0.73 -3.89
CA GLY A 85 4.63 -2.15 -4.10
C GLY A 85 3.18 -2.53 -4.38
N PHE A 86 2.20 -1.87 -3.75
CA PHE A 86 0.79 -2.08 -4.04
C PHE A 86 0.44 -1.68 -5.48
N LEU A 87 0.99 -0.57 -5.96
CA LEU A 87 0.71 -0.06 -7.30
C LEU A 87 1.37 -0.93 -8.36
N CYS A 88 2.62 -1.38 -8.13
CA CYS A 88 3.32 -2.29 -9.05
C CYS A 88 2.62 -3.64 -9.18
N GLU A 89 2.28 -4.30 -8.08
CA GLU A 89 1.58 -5.59 -8.10
C GLU A 89 0.14 -5.45 -8.67
N SER A 90 -0.53 -4.30 -8.45
CA SER A 90 -1.83 -4.01 -9.07
C SER A 90 -1.70 -3.82 -10.57
N TYR A 91 -0.63 -3.18 -11.06
CA TYR A 91 -0.34 -3.06 -12.48
C TYR A 91 -0.18 -4.44 -13.12
N GLU A 92 0.65 -5.31 -12.56
CA GLU A 92 0.85 -6.67 -13.07
C GLU A 92 -0.46 -7.45 -13.09
N TYR A 93 -1.21 -7.42 -11.98
CA TYR A 93 -2.51 -8.10 -11.86
C TYR A 93 -3.50 -7.67 -12.94
N MET A 94 -3.62 -6.37 -13.19
CA MET A 94 -4.53 -5.82 -14.20
C MET A 94 -4.02 -6.03 -15.61
N TYR A 95 -2.70 -5.84 -15.83
CA TYR A 95 -2.06 -6.03 -17.12
C TYR A 95 -2.22 -7.46 -17.64
N GLU A 96 -2.09 -8.47 -16.79
CA GLU A 96 -2.27 -9.88 -17.17
C GLU A 96 -3.71 -10.21 -17.60
N ARG A 97 -4.70 -9.54 -17.01
CA ARG A 97 -6.14 -9.85 -17.14
C ARG A 97 -6.89 -8.97 -18.13
N MET A 98 -6.33 -7.81 -18.47
CA MET A 98 -6.98 -6.88 -19.39
C MET A 98 -6.90 -7.33 -20.85
N GLU A 99 -7.85 -6.91 -21.65
CA GLU A 99 -7.72 -6.95 -23.11
C GLU A 99 -6.63 -5.96 -23.56
N LYS A 100 -5.68 -6.40 -24.40
CA LYS A 100 -4.50 -5.64 -24.82
C LYS A 100 -4.81 -4.63 -25.93
N THR A 101 -5.79 -3.76 -25.73
CA THR A 101 -6.10 -2.65 -26.65
C THR A 101 -5.24 -1.42 -26.32
N THR A 102 -5.07 -0.54 -27.30
CA THR A 102 -4.34 0.73 -27.12
C THR A 102 -4.98 1.60 -26.04
N ASP A 103 -6.31 1.64 -25.98
CA ASP A 103 -7.06 2.46 -25.01
C ASP A 103 -6.90 1.90 -23.60
N ASN A 104 -6.96 0.58 -23.40
CA ASN A 104 -6.72 -0.04 -22.11
C ASN A 104 -5.28 0.18 -21.64
N LEU A 105 -4.31 0.04 -22.54
CA LEU A 105 -2.90 0.32 -22.22
C LEU A 105 -2.71 1.78 -21.80
N LYS A 106 -3.30 2.72 -22.52
CA LYS A 106 -3.24 4.15 -22.18
C LYS A 106 -3.88 4.42 -20.81
N THR A 107 -5.08 3.89 -20.57
CA THR A 107 -5.80 4.05 -19.29
C THR A 107 -4.98 3.47 -18.14
N LEU A 108 -4.41 2.28 -18.32
CA LEU A 108 -3.58 1.63 -17.30
C LEU A 108 -2.33 2.47 -16.96
N GLN A 109 -1.70 3.08 -17.97
CA GLN A 109 -0.51 3.91 -17.80
C GLN A 109 -0.77 5.27 -17.14
N SER A 110 -1.88 5.95 -17.51
CA SER A 110 -2.07 7.36 -17.17
C SER A 110 -3.09 7.60 -16.07
N ASP A 111 -4.14 6.77 -15.97
CA ASP A 111 -5.35 7.11 -15.23
C ASP A 111 -5.69 6.13 -14.10
N THR A 112 -4.84 5.13 -13.86
CA THR A 112 -5.13 4.04 -12.92
C THR A 112 -4.41 4.18 -11.59
N PHE A 113 -3.11 4.47 -11.56
CA PHE A 113 -2.28 4.38 -10.36
C PHE A 113 -1.89 5.73 -9.80
N PHE A 114 -2.25 5.98 -8.55
CA PHE A 114 -2.00 7.25 -7.86
C PHE A 114 -1.39 6.97 -6.48
N GLY A 115 -0.48 7.82 -6.05
CA GLY A 115 0.10 7.69 -4.71
C GLY A 115 0.64 8.99 -4.14
N LYS A 116 0.85 8.97 -2.82
CA LYS A 116 1.55 10.03 -2.09
C LYS A 116 2.63 9.42 -1.20
N GLU A 117 3.81 10.01 -1.18
CA GLU A 117 4.91 9.61 -0.30
C GLU A 117 5.62 10.84 0.26
N LYS A 118 5.78 10.85 1.59
CA LYS A 118 6.39 11.97 2.34
C LYS A 118 7.92 11.90 2.34
N LYS A 119 8.48 10.69 2.39
CA LYS A 119 9.91 10.48 2.57
C LYS A 119 10.63 10.45 1.24
N ASN A 120 11.59 11.34 1.08
CA ASN A 120 12.33 11.55 -0.17
C ASN A 120 12.94 10.26 -0.73
N LEU A 121 13.64 9.48 0.10
CA LEU A 121 14.25 8.23 -0.35
C LEU A 121 13.21 7.20 -0.81
N ALA A 122 12.12 7.03 -0.05
CA ALA A 122 11.04 6.11 -0.40
C ALA A 122 10.35 6.53 -1.70
N TYR A 123 10.09 7.83 -1.88
CA TYR A 123 9.56 8.39 -3.11
C TYR A 123 10.42 8.04 -4.34
N VAL A 124 11.74 8.25 -4.28
CA VAL A 124 12.64 7.91 -5.39
C VAL A 124 12.65 6.42 -5.67
N ILE A 125 12.73 5.61 -4.60
CA ILE A 125 12.65 4.14 -4.71
C ILE A 125 11.34 3.71 -5.36
N GLY A 126 10.22 4.29 -4.95
CA GLY A 126 8.90 3.98 -5.49
C GLY A 126 8.76 4.33 -6.97
N ILE A 127 9.21 5.52 -7.38
CA ILE A 127 9.20 5.95 -8.79
C ILE A 127 10.02 4.98 -9.66
N MET A 128 11.24 4.66 -9.24
CA MET A 128 12.08 3.71 -9.96
C MET A 128 11.45 2.32 -10.05
N ASN A 129 10.82 1.86 -8.96
CA ASN A 129 10.14 0.59 -8.94
C ASN A 129 8.99 0.54 -9.96
N MET A 130 8.17 1.59 -10.02
CA MET A 130 7.07 1.68 -11.00
C MET A 130 7.58 1.70 -12.44
N ILE A 131 8.66 2.46 -12.72
CA ILE A 131 9.25 2.51 -14.06
C ILE A 131 9.78 1.12 -14.48
N LEU A 132 10.44 0.40 -13.58
CA LEU A 132 10.95 -0.95 -13.85
C LEU A 132 9.83 -1.97 -14.07
N HIS A 133 8.65 -1.78 -13.47
CA HIS A 133 7.45 -2.58 -13.73
C HIS A 133 6.69 -2.13 -14.99
N GLY A 134 7.18 -1.15 -15.74
CA GLY A 134 6.61 -0.72 -17.01
C GLY A 134 5.62 0.43 -16.93
N ILE A 135 5.49 1.11 -15.79
CA ILE A 135 4.68 2.33 -15.66
C ILE A 135 5.56 3.53 -16.00
N GLU A 136 5.44 4.08 -17.21
CA GLU A 136 6.38 5.07 -17.73
C GLU A 136 6.26 6.45 -17.10
N ALA A 137 5.06 6.84 -16.66
CA ALA A 137 4.78 8.13 -16.04
C ALA A 137 4.03 7.97 -14.70
N PRO A 138 4.70 7.56 -13.62
CA PRO A 138 4.06 7.33 -12.33
C PRO A 138 3.40 8.59 -11.74
N ASN A 139 2.11 8.51 -11.39
CA ASN A 139 1.38 9.59 -10.71
C ASN A 139 1.59 9.54 -9.20
N ILE A 140 2.83 9.70 -8.76
CA ILE A 140 3.20 9.75 -7.35
C ILE A 140 3.61 11.17 -6.97
N ILE A 141 2.97 11.69 -5.93
CA ILE A 141 3.24 13.05 -5.44
C ILE A 141 4.14 12.96 -4.20
N HIS A 142 5.26 13.68 -4.23
CA HIS A 142 6.13 13.82 -3.05
C HIS A 142 5.54 14.85 -2.08
N THR A 143 4.71 14.39 -1.15
CA THR A 143 4.01 15.24 -0.18
C THR A 143 3.66 14.48 1.11
N ASN A 144 3.30 15.24 2.15
CA ASN A 144 2.71 14.65 3.36
C ASN A 144 1.20 14.46 3.15
N THR A 145 0.75 13.23 2.99
CA THR A 145 -0.67 12.87 2.83
C THR A 145 -1.58 13.46 3.91
N LEU A 146 -1.08 13.55 5.15
CA LEU A 146 -1.83 14.06 6.30
C LEU A 146 -1.74 15.61 6.43
N GLY A 147 -1.02 16.29 5.54
CA GLY A 147 -0.81 17.73 5.57
C GLY A 147 -1.99 18.55 5.07
N GLU A 148 -2.94 17.93 4.40
CA GLU A 148 -4.13 18.56 3.83
C GLU A 148 -5.37 18.20 4.64
N SER A 149 -6.34 19.13 4.72
CA SER A 149 -7.62 18.86 5.40
C SER A 149 -8.42 17.81 4.64
N ILE A 150 -8.95 16.82 5.35
CA ILE A 150 -9.86 15.85 4.75
C ILE A 150 -11.16 16.48 4.25
N SER A 151 -11.55 17.65 4.77
CA SER A 151 -12.72 18.41 4.31
C SER A 151 -12.57 18.89 2.86
N ASP A 152 -11.33 19.11 2.40
CA ASP A 152 -11.05 19.61 1.05
C ASP A 152 -11.15 18.54 -0.03
N ILE A 153 -11.21 17.26 0.37
CA ILE A 153 -11.35 16.13 -0.57
C ILE A 153 -12.76 16.12 -1.16
N GLN A 154 -12.87 16.50 -2.42
CA GLN A 154 -14.10 16.52 -3.19
C GLN A 154 -14.37 15.16 -3.86
N GLU A 155 -15.59 14.94 -4.38
CA GLU A 155 -15.98 13.70 -5.05
C GLU A 155 -15.07 13.35 -6.24
N LYS A 156 -14.67 14.35 -7.03
CA LYS A 156 -13.77 14.19 -8.18
C LYS A 156 -12.38 13.69 -7.81
N ASP A 157 -11.94 13.95 -6.55
CA ASP A 157 -10.61 13.63 -6.04
C ASP A 157 -10.56 12.24 -5.38
N ARG A 158 -11.70 11.54 -5.35
CA ARG A 158 -11.81 10.22 -4.73
C ARG A 158 -11.47 9.09 -5.68
N TYR A 159 -11.09 7.99 -5.06
CA TYR A 159 -10.61 6.79 -5.73
C TYR A 159 -11.61 5.64 -5.62
N HIS A 160 -11.57 4.71 -6.56
CA HIS A 160 -12.37 3.50 -6.54
C HIS A 160 -11.78 2.47 -5.59
N ILE A 161 -10.45 2.43 -5.51
CA ILE A 161 -9.71 1.44 -4.72
C ILE A 161 -8.63 2.15 -3.90
N ILE A 162 -8.49 1.72 -2.65
CA ILE A 162 -7.35 2.10 -1.79
C ILE A 162 -6.68 0.82 -1.30
N LEU A 163 -5.37 0.73 -1.54
CA LEU A 163 -4.49 -0.33 -1.06
C LEU A 163 -3.32 0.33 -0.35
N ALA A 164 -3.17 0.10 0.95
CA ALA A 164 -2.14 0.81 1.69
C ALA A 164 -1.63 0.05 2.92
N ASN A 165 -0.38 0.34 3.27
CA ASN A 165 0.25 -0.05 4.51
C ASN A 165 0.86 1.19 5.18
N PRO A 166 0.05 2.02 5.87
CA PRO A 166 0.55 3.22 6.52
C PRO A 166 1.49 2.89 7.69
N PRO A 167 2.33 3.83 8.13
CA PRO A 167 3.23 3.62 9.26
C PRO A 167 2.49 3.14 10.51
N PHE A 168 2.98 2.05 11.13
CA PHE A 168 2.36 1.45 12.32
C PHE A 168 2.55 2.27 13.61
N GLY A 169 3.43 3.25 13.59
CA GLY A 169 3.71 4.13 14.73
C GLY A 169 3.99 5.54 14.28
N GLY A 170 4.06 6.41 15.26
CA GLY A 170 4.29 7.83 15.06
C GLY A 170 3.20 8.65 15.70
N LYS A 171 3.59 9.86 16.10
CA LYS A 171 2.65 10.87 16.58
C LYS A 171 2.74 12.09 15.66
N GLU A 172 1.62 12.48 15.12
CA GLU A 172 1.53 13.70 14.33
C GLU A 172 1.39 14.92 15.24
N ARG A 173 1.91 16.06 14.76
CA ARG A 173 1.81 17.34 15.45
C ARG A 173 0.35 17.80 15.53
N LYS A 174 0.03 18.67 16.49
CA LYS A 174 -1.32 19.17 16.70
C LYS A 174 -1.89 19.87 15.46
N GLU A 175 -1.05 20.58 14.71
CA GLU A 175 -1.43 21.27 13.48
C GLU A 175 -1.96 20.27 12.43
N VAL A 176 -1.29 19.12 12.27
CA VAL A 176 -1.70 18.04 11.37
C VAL A 176 -3.01 17.42 11.84
N GLN A 177 -3.18 17.21 13.16
CA GLN A 177 -4.40 16.65 13.72
C GLN A 177 -5.64 17.50 13.44
N GLN A 178 -5.49 18.82 13.25
CA GLN A 178 -6.61 19.72 12.92
C GLN A 178 -7.22 19.44 11.54
N ASN A 179 -6.51 18.78 10.65
CA ASN A 179 -6.98 18.40 9.32
C ASN A 179 -8.03 17.27 9.34
N PHE A 180 -8.36 16.69 10.51
CA PHE A 180 -9.18 15.49 10.65
C PHE A 180 -10.36 15.74 11.59
N ASP A 181 -11.45 15.00 11.39
CA ASP A 181 -12.66 15.11 12.21
C ASP A 181 -12.42 14.51 13.60
N ILE A 182 -11.84 13.33 13.68
CA ILE A 182 -11.46 12.66 14.94
C ILE A 182 -10.03 13.01 15.27
N LYS A 183 -9.84 13.88 16.27
CA LYS A 183 -8.52 14.36 16.70
C LYS A 183 -7.77 13.27 17.44
N THR A 184 -6.63 12.86 16.91
CA THR A 184 -5.72 11.91 17.51
C THR A 184 -4.29 12.18 17.07
N GLY A 185 -3.33 11.87 17.93
CA GLY A 185 -1.91 11.91 17.54
C GLY A 185 -1.45 10.67 16.79
N GLU A 186 -2.22 9.59 16.75
CA GLU A 186 -1.79 8.34 16.15
C GLU A 186 -1.87 8.41 14.62
N THR A 187 -0.69 8.33 13.98
CA THR A 187 -0.54 8.46 12.52
C THR A 187 -1.43 7.47 11.74
N ALA A 188 -1.49 6.21 12.16
CA ALA A 188 -2.29 5.19 11.47
C ALA A 188 -3.80 5.49 11.50
N SER A 189 -4.29 6.06 12.60
CA SER A 189 -5.70 6.45 12.76
C SER A 189 -6.06 7.65 11.88
N LEU A 190 -5.15 8.58 11.66
CA LEU A 190 -5.34 9.69 10.72
C LEU A 190 -5.34 9.19 9.27
N PHE A 191 -4.44 8.26 8.91
CA PHE A 191 -4.47 7.62 7.60
C PHE A 191 -5.80 6.90 7.34
N LEU A 192 -6.35 6.16 8.32
CA LEU A 192 -7.63 5.48 8.13
C LEU A 192 -8.77 6.46 7.86
N GLN A 193 -8.84 7.60 8.56
CA GLN A 193 -9.80 8.66 8.27
C GLN A 193 -9.61 9.22 6.84
N HIS A 194 -8.36 9.50 6.45
CA HIS A 194 -8.04 9.93 5.10
C HIS A 194 -8.53 8.93 4.06
N PHE A 195 -8.29 7.64 4.25
CA PHE A 195 -8.71 6.60 3.31
C PHE A 195 -10.23 6.47 3.20
N ILE A 196 -10.96 6.49 4.33
CA ILE A 196 -12.43 6.48 4.31
C ILE A 196 -12.96 7.68 3.53
N LYS A 197 -12.37 8.88 3.72
CA LYS A 197 -12.79 10.10 3.01
C LYS A 197 -12.45 10.05 1.54
N SER A 198 -11.27 9.54 1.18
CA SER A 198 -10.75 9.46 -0.20
C SER A 198 -11.39 8.36 -1.05
N LEU A 199 -12.20 7.47 -0.47
CA LEU A 199 -12.98 6.49 -1.24
C LEU A 199 -14.23 7.12 -1.85
N LYS A 200 -14.54 6.74 -3.09
CA LYS A 200 -15.85 6.92 -3.71
C LYS A 200 -16.89 6.05 -2.99
N THR A 201 -18.15 6.40 -3.10
CA THR A 201 -19.25 5.50 -2.72
C THR A 201 -19.18 4.24 -3.59
N GLY A 202 -19.27 3.06 -2.96
CA GLY A 202 -19.01 1.77 -3.61
C GLY A 202 -17.53 1.42 -3.73
N GLY A 203 -16.63 2.35 -3.43
CA GLY A 203 -15.19 2.11 -3.47
C GLY A 203 -14.73 1.11 -2.39
N ARG A 204 -13.66 0.38 -2.68
CA ARG A 204 -13.12 -0.73 -1.86
C ARG A 204 -11.75 -0.36 -1.30
N CYS A 205 -11.51 -0.79 -0.07
CA CYS A 205 -10.23 -0.58 0.61
C CYS A 205 -9.70 -1.87 1.22
N ALA A 206 -8.40 -2.07 1.10
CA ALA A 206 -7.67 -3.00 1.95
C ALA A 206 -6.48 -2.26 2.58
N VAL A 207 -6.48 -2.17 3.90
CA VAL A 207 -5.47 -1.44 4.65
C VAL A 207 -4.88 -2.28 5.78
N VAL A 208 -3.54 -2.26 5.88
CA VAL A 208 -2.81 -2.89 6.99
C VAL A 208 -2.78 -1.92 8.17
N ILE A 209 -3.17 -2.40 9.35
CA ILE A 209 -3.15 -1.61 10.58
C ILE A 209 -2.70 -2.47 11.77
N LYS A 210 -2.25 -1.87 12.87
CA LYS A 210 -1.97 -2.60 14.10
C LYS A 210 -3.22 -3.31 14.61
N ASN A 211 -3.07 -4.53 15.11
CA ASN A 211 -4.20 -5.28 15.69
C ASN A 211 -4.80 -4.59 16.92
N THR A 212 -4.02 -3.79 17.65
CA THR A 212 -4.51 -2.99 18.79
C THR A 212 -5.63 -2.01 18.41
N PHE A 213 -5.73 -1.62 17.13
CA PHE A 213 -6.86 -0.84 16.62
C PHE A 213 -8.21 -1.50 16.94
N LEU A 214 -8.28 -2.82 16.97
CA LEU A 214 -9.52 -3.56 17.24
C LEU A 214 -9.96 -3.46 18.71
N SER A 215 -9.02 -3.26 19.65
CA SER A 215 -9.25 -3.34 21.09
C SER A 215 -8.97 -2.07 21.88
N ASN A 216 -8.30 -1.06 21.28
CA ASN A 216 -8.02 0.20 21.98
C ASN A 216 -9.32 0.86 22.47
N ALA A 217 -9.32 1.26 23.76
CA ALA A 217 -10.51 1.80 24.44
C ALA A 217 -10.50 3.34 24.57
N ASP A 218 -9.49 4.03 24.04
CA ASP A 218 -9.49 5.48 24.02
C ASP A 218 -10.60 6.04 23.10
N ASN A 219 -11.10 7.24 23.43
CA ASN A 219 -12.25 7.84 22.75
C ASN A 219 -12.04 7.97 21.23
N ALA A 220 -10.84 8.34 20.79
CA ALA A 220 -10.56 8.51 19.36
C ALA A 220 -10.61 7.17 18.63
N SER A 221 -10.03 6.11 19.18
CA SER A 221 -10.08 4.76 18.62
C SER A 221 -11.51 4.21 18.56
N VAL A 222 -12.30 4.41 19.62
CA VAL A 222 -13.72 4.01 19.65
C VAL A 222 -14.52 4.77 18.58
N SER A 223 -14.40 6.11 18.54
CA SER A 223 -15.10 6.95 17.55
C SER A 223 -14.72 6.57 16.11
N LEU A 224 -13.43 6.25 15.86
CA LEU A 224 -12.98 5.88 14.52
C LEU A 224 -13.53 4.51 14.09
N ARG A 225 -13.58 3.52 15.00
CA ARG A 225 -14.23 2.23 14.71
C ARG A 225 -15.71 2.40 14.45
N GLN A 226 -16.40 3.21 15.25
CA GLN A 226 -17.81 3.54 15.02
C GLN A 226 -18.00 4.16 13.64
N HIS A 227 -17.23 5.19 13.30
CA HIS A 227 -17.29 5.84 11.99
C HIS A 227 -17.05 4.85 10.84
N LEU A 228 -16.05 3.95 10.96
CA LEU A 228 -15.78 2.91 9.96
C LEU A 228 -16.99 1.97 9.80
N LEU A 229 -17.57 1.49 10.89
CA LEU A 229 -18.66 0.52 10.86
C LEU A 229 -20.00 1.12 10.38
N GLU A 230 -20.22 2.40 10.60
CA GLU A 230 -21.44 3.11 10.15
C GLU A 230 -21.36 3.54 8.68
N SER A 231 -20.19 4.02 8.23
CA SER A 231 -20.01 4.55 6.88
C SER A 231 -19.53 3.53 5.85
N CYS A 232 -18.99 2.39 6.30
CA CYS A 232 -18.43 1.36 5.46
C CYS A 232 -18.90 -0.03 5.89
N ASN A 233 -19.01 -0.93 4.93
CA ASN A 233 -19.17 -2.35 5.18
C ASN A 233 -17.78 -2.99 5.37
N LEU A 234 -17.31 -3.07 6.62
CA LEU A 234 -16.13 -3.85 7.00
C LEU A 234 -16.50 -5.33 6.95
N HIS A 235 -16.22 -5.98 5.86
CA HIS A 235 -16.70 -7.36 5.61
C HIS A 235 -15.67 -8.44 5.96
N THR A 236 -14.38 -8.11 6.05
CA THR A 236 -13.31 -9.09 6.30
C THR A 236 -12.18 -8.47 7.12
N ILE A 237 -11.73 -9.19 8.14
CA ILE A 237 -10.51 -8.90 8.89
C ILE A 237 -9.59 -10.11 8.76
N LEU A 238 -8.39 -9.88 8.23
CA LEU A 238 -7.32 -10.87 8.16
C LEU A 238 -6.31 -10.57 9.28
N ASP A 239 -6.25 -11.44 10.28
CA ASP A 239 -5.29 -11.33 11.39
C ASP A 239 -3.96 -11.97 11.00
N MET A 240 -2.91 -11.16 10.95
CA MET A 240 -1.59 -11.60 10.51
C MET A 240 -0.78 -12.15 11.68
N PRO A 241 -0.02 -13.24 11.48
CA PRO A 241 0.86 -13.77 12.51
C PRO A 241 1.97 -12.77 12.87
N ALA A 242 2.42 -12.82 14.12
CA ALA A 242 3.55 -12.03 14.56
C ALA A 242 4.80 -12.35 13.70
N GLY A 243 5.59 -11.32 13.39
CA GLY A 243 6.80 -11.48 12.56
C GLY A 243 6.57 -11.39 11.05
N THR A 244 5.34 -11.19 10.58
CA THR A 244 5.03 -10.89 9.16
C THR A 244 5.78 -9.66 8.66
N PHE A 245 5.81 -8.60 9.47
CA PHE A 245 6.60 -7.39 9.20
C PHE A 245 7.87 -7.42 10.03
N THR A 246 8.95 -7.87 9.39
CA THR A 246 10.27 -7.97 10.04
C THR A 246 10.76 -6.59 10.46
N GLY A 247 11.18 -6.46 11.73
CA GLY A 247 11.68 -5.19 12.30
C GLY A 247 10.61 -4.26 12.87
N ALA A 248 9.33 -4.47 12.61
CA ALA A 248 8.26 -3.64 13.16
C ALA A 248 7.85 -4.00 14.60
N GLY A 249 8.05 -5.27 15.01
CA GLY A 249 7.73 -5.75 16.38
C GLY A 249 6.24 -5.67 16.75
N VAL A 250 5.35 -5.46 15.78
CA VAL A 250 3.91 -5.30 15.99
C VAL A 250 3.12 -6.40 15.28
N LYS A 251 2.04 -6.84 15.91
CA LYS A 251 1.02 -7.68 15.27
C LYS A 251 0.07 -6.78 14.49
N THR A 252 -0.32 -7.21 13.29
CA THR A 252 -1.13 -6.42 12.37
C THR A 252 -2.37 -7.18 11.93
N VAL A 253 -3.36 -6.43 11.46
CA VAL A 253 -4.53 -6.95 10.74
C VAL A 253 -4.67 -6.23 9.41
N VAL A 254 -5.31 -6.88 8.45
CA VAL A 254 -5.77 -6.22 7.23
C VAL A 254 -7.28 -6.04 7.33
N LEU A 255 -7.73 -4.80 7.17
CA LEU A 255 -9.15 -4.46 7.12
C LEU A 255 -9.58 -4.37 5.65
N PHE A 256 -10.61 -5.14 5.27
CA PHE A 256 -11.22 -5.06 3.94
C PHE A 256 -12.62 -4.49 4.09
N PHE A 257 -12.86 -3.35 3.47
CA PHE A 257 -14.15 -2.67 3.57
C PHE A 257 -14.56 -1.98 2.28
N GLN A 258 -15.86 -1.78 2.12
CA GLN A 258 -16.48 -1.05 1.02
C GLN A 258 -17.28 0.12 1.57
N LYS A 259 -17.08 1.32 1.01
CA LYS A 259 -17.79 2.53 1.44
C LYS A 259 -19.23 2.58 0.90
N GLY A 260 -20.17 3.07 1.71
CA GLY A 260 -21.54 3.39 1.28
C GLY A 260 -22.64 2.57 1.93
N ALA A 261 -22.29 1.57 2.75
CA ALA A 261 -23.26 0.82 3.56
C ALA A 261 -22.67 0.50 4.93
N PRO A 262 -23.48 0.43 5.99
CA PRO A 262 -22.98 0.05 7.31
C PRO A 262 -22.62 -1.43 7.38
N THR A 263 -21.71 -1.76 8.27
CA THR A 263 -21.26 -3.12 8.54
C THR A 263 -22.35 -3.94 9.20
N LYS A 264 -22.67 -5.10 8.66
CA LYS A 264 -23.64 -6.04 9.23
C LYS A 264 -22.98 -7.30 9.78
N LYS A 265 -22.01 -7.86 9.05
CA LYS A 265 -21.27 -9.06 9.41
C LYS A 265 -19.81 -8.87 9.07
N ILE A 266 -18.93 -9.34 9.94
CA ILE A 266 -17.48 -9.35 9.74
C ILE A 266 -17.01 -10.79 9.73
N TRP A 267 -16.34 -11.19 8.66
CA TRP A 267 -15.60 -12.44 8.62
C TRP A 267 -14.21 -12.19 9.17
N TYR A 268 -13.88 -12.89 10.25
CA TYR A 268 -12.56 -12.82 10.87
C TYR A 268 -11.77 -14.08 10.52
N TYR A 269 -10.61 -13.92 9.91
CA TYR A 269 -9.71 -15.00 9.56
C TYR A 269 -8.36 -14.80 10.23
N GLN A 270 -7.94 -15.76 11.04
CA GLN A 270 -6.62 -15.77 11.64
C GLN A 270 -5.69 -16.60 10.75
N LEU A 271 -4.68 -15.96 10.18
CA LEU A 271 -3.68 -16.64 9.37
C LEU A 271 -2.73 -17.41 10.30
N ASP A 272 -2.70 -18.73 10.16
CA ASP A 272 -1.75 -19.59 10.86
C ASP A 272 -0.92 -20.40 9.84
N PRO A 273 0.31 -19.98 9.55
CA PRO A 273 1.20 -20.72 8.65
C PRO A 273 1.82 -21.97 9.28
N GLY A 274 1.45 -22.35 10.50
CA GLY A 274 1.99 -23.51 11.23
C GLY A 274 3.47 -23.39 11.61
N ARG A 275 4.05 -22.18 11.47
CA ARG A 275 5.46 -21.90 11.78
C ARG A 275 5.66 -20.48 12.28
N LYS A 276 6.76 -20.25 13.00
CA LYS A 276 7.15 -18.91 13.45
C LYS A 276 7.63 -18.08 12.24
N MET A 277 6.95 -16.97 12.00
CA MET A 277 7.30 -16.01 10.95
C MET A 277 8.51 -15.16 11.36
N GLY A 278 9.30 -14.74 10.37
CA GLY A 278 10.45 -13.88 10.60
C GLY A 278 11.33 -13.75 9.36
N LYS A 279 12.52 -13.17 9.54
CA LYS A 279 13.46 -12.89 8.45
C LYS A 279 13.90 -14.17 7.71
N THR A 280 14.11 -15.26 8.43
CA THR A 280 14.52 -16.57 7.88
C THR A 280 13.35 -17.39 7.33
N ASN A 281 12.15 -17.16 7.84
CA ASN A 281 10.92 -17.81 7.42
C ASN A 281 9.87 -16.73 7.07
N PRO A 282 10.04 -15.99 5.96
CA PRO A 282 9.11 -14.94 5.58
C PRO A 282 7.77 -15.52 5.09
N LEU A 283 6.75 -14.66 5.04
CA LEU A 283 5.48 -14.97 4.39
C LEU A 283 5.72 -15.35 2.93
N ASN A 284 5.01 -16.38 2.45
CA ASN A 284 5.03 -16.83 1.07
C ASN A 284 3.60 -17.04 0.53
N ASP A 285 3.47 -17.29 -0.78
CA ASP A 285 2.16 -17.38 -1.42
C ASP A 285 1.31 -18.56 -0.93
N LYS A 286 1.95 -19.69 -0.58
CA LYS A 286 1.25 -20.87 -0.02
C LYS A 286 0.55 -20.56 1.30
N ASP A 287 1.12 -19.69 2.11
CA ASP A 287 0.50 -19.26 3.38
C ASP A 287 -0.85 -18.56 3.16
N MET A 288 -1.05 -17.97 1.99
CA MET A 288 -2.26 -17.22 1.65
C MET A 288 -3.34 -18.04 0.91
N GLU A 289 -3.00 -19.24 0.41
CA GLU A 289 -3.88 -20.05 -0.44
C GLU A 289 -5.21 -20.39 0.26
N GLU A 290 -5.18 -20.84 1.51
CA GLU A 290 -6.37 -21.21 2.25
C GLU A 290 -7.29 -19.99 2.48
N PHE A 291 -6.72 -18.86 2.90
CA PHE A 291 -7.46 -17.60 3.06
C PHE A 291 -8.16 -17.20 1.76
N LEU A 292 -7.44 -17.23 0.64
CA LEU A 292 -8.00 -16.88 -0.67
C LEU A 292 -9.10 -17.84 -1.11
N ALA A 293 -8.93 -19.15 -0.87
CA ALA A 293 -9.93 -20.14 -1.18
C ALA A 293 -11.23 -19.93 -0.39
N PHE A 294 -11.14 -19.65 0.91
CA PHE A 294 -12.30 -19.34 1.73
C PHE A 294 -12.96 -18.02 1.37
N ALA A 295 -12.16 -16.98 1.06
CA ALA A 295 -12.68 -15.69 0.64
C ALA A 295 -13.48 -15.79 -0.67
N LYS A 296 -13.02 -16.63 -1.63
CA LYS A 296 -13.72 -16.90 -2.88
C LYS A 296 -15.07 -17.61 -2.62
N LYS A 297 -15.08 -18.69 -1.84
CA LYS A 297 -16.32 -19.39 -1.46
C LYS A 297 -17.36 -18.48 -0.80
N LYS A 298 -16.90 -17.48 -0.02
CA LYS A 298 -17.78 -16.51 0.62
C LYS A 298 -18.41 -15.52 -0.37
N LYS A 299 -17.76 -15.21 -1.49
CA LYS A 299 -18.35 -14.39 -2.56
C LYS A 299 -19.45 -15.12 -3.32
N ASP A 300 -19.34 -16.45 -3.42
CA ASP A 300 -20.25 -17.32 -4.19
C ASP A 300 -21.46 -17.79 -3.37
N SER A 301 -21.51 -17.52 -2.05
CA SER A 301 -22.60 -17.86 -1.12
C SER A 301 -23.39 -16.62 -0.68
#